data_7a089adff527c5645f1d797328fc5af6
#
_entry.id   7a089adff527c5645f1d797328fc5af6
#
_cell.length_a   1.000
_cell.length_b   1.000
_cell.length_c   1.000
_cell.angle_alpha   90.00
_cell.angle_beta   90.00
_cell.angle_gamma   90.00
#
_symmetry.space_group_name_H-M   'P 1'
#
loop_
_entity.id
_entity.type
_entity.pdbx_description
1 polymer ?
#
loop_
_entity_poly.entity_id
_entity_poly.type
_entity_poly.pdbx_seq_one_letter_code
_entity_poly.pdbx_strand_id
1 'polypeptide(L)'
;VVLHVATTVDREVKRTDGTPIPQMALQVPQHIVNNYRELLTADRYPPCYRIIPELSNLTIHSWMSSLLYERLDQRAELITARYEAHDKNWDDALFCTLARNFGFGTNGEAFDEWARRIDFRAVDKHADNLLQVEAFFFGQAGLLDEATVPEYYHEALQEDTYFQTL
;
A
#
# COMPACT_ATOMS: atom_id res chain seq x y z
N VAL A 1 -20.39 -2.46 -16.80
CA VAL A 1 -21.32 -2.56 -15.66
C VAL A 1 -21.86 -3.98 -15.63
N VAL A 2 -21.75 -4.65 -14.47
CA VAL A 2 -22.15 -6.06 -14.29
C VAL A 2 -23.54 -6.16 -13.67
N LEU A 3 -23.87 -5.25 -12.75
CA LEU A 3 -25.15 -5.20 -12.04
C LEU A 3 -25.57 -3.74 -11.84
N HIS A 4 -26.84 -3.45 -12.08
CA HIS A 4 -27.45 -2.16 -11.78
C HIS A 4 -28.26 -2.26 -10.49
N VAL A 5 -27.85 -1.52 -9.46
CA VAL A 5 -28.55 -1.47 -8.17
C VAL A 5 -29.22 -0.10 -8.04
N ALA A 6 -30.50 -0.09 -7.72
CA ALA A 6 -31.28 1.12 -7.53
C ALA A 6 -32.28 0.96 -6.39
N THR A 7 -32.76 2.05 -5.83
CA THR A 7 -33.84 2.02 -4.82
C THR A 7 -35.19 1.67 -5.43
N THR A 8 -35.38 2.04 -6.70
CA THR A 8 -36.57 1.70 -7.49
C THR A 8 -36.15 1.38 -8.91
N VAL A 9 -36.61 0.27 -9.42
CA VAL A 9 -36.36 -0.15 -10.80
C VAL A 9 -37.63 0.23 -11.60
N ASP A 10 -37.53 1.32 -12.37
CA ASP A 10 -38.62 1.89 -13.14
C ASP A 10 -38.54 1.55 -14.65
N ARG A 11 -37.36 1.13 -15.10
CA ARG A 11 -37.12 0.75 -16.51
C ARG A 11 -35.98 -0.24 -16.63
N GLU A 12 -36.01 -0.99 -17.73
CA GLU A 12 -34.90 -1.87 -18.10
C GLU A 12 -33.70 -1.06 -18.60
N VAL A 13 -32.54 -1.24 -17.96
CA VAL A 13 -31.26 -0.63 -18.39
C VAL A 13 -30.53 -1.62 -19.30
N LYS A 14 -30.10 -1.13 -20.47
CA LYS A 14 -29.38 -1.92 -21.46
C LYS A 14 -27.95 -1.42 -21.66
N ARG A 15 -27.09 -2.32 -22.07
CA ARG A 15 -25.75 -1.97 -22.56
C ARG A 15 -25.81 -1.29 -23.92
N THR A 16 -24.68 -0.78 -24.35
CA THR A 16 -24.54 -0.17 -25.71
C THR A 16 -24.79 -1.16 -26.85
N ASP A 17 -24.59 -2.46 -26.58
CA ASP A 17 -24.90 -3.56 -27.51
C ASP A 17 -26.37 -4.02 -27.49
N GLY A 18 -27.22 -3.37 -26.69
CA GLY A 18 -28.63 -3.70 -26.53
C GLY A 18 -28.95 -4.81 -25.54
N THR A 19 -27.94 -5.47 -24.94
CA THR A 19 -28.17 -6.53 -23.95
C THR A 19 -28.64 -5.95 -22.61
N PRO A 20 -29.64 -6.57 -21.93
CA PRO A 20 -30.10 -6.08 -20.64
C PRO A 20 -29.03 -6.26 -19.56
N ILE A 21 -28.94 -5.30 -18.65
CA ILE A 21 -28.11 -5.39 -17.47
C ILE A 21 -28.99 -5.95 -16.35
N PRO A 22 -28.52 -7.00 -15.61
CA PRO A 22 -29.22 -7.45 -14.42
C PRO A 22 -29.44 -6.30 -13.45
N GLN A 23 -30.67 -6.19 -12.94
CA GLN A 23 -31.08 -5.10 -12.05
C GLN A 23 -31.54 -5.67 -10.70
N MET A 24 -31.24 -4.94 -9.62
CA MET A 24 -31.68 -5.27 -8.28
C MET A 24 -32.22 -4.02 -7.59
N ALA A 25 -33.42 -4.12 -7.05
CA ALA A 25 -33.97 -3.09 -6.15
C ALA A 25 -33.48 -3.31 -4.73
N LEU A 26 -32.84 -2.29 -4.14
CA LEU A 26 -32.38 -2.31 -2.76
C LEU A 26 -33.26 -1.37 -1.91
N GLN A 27 -34.03 -1.95 -1.01
CA GLN A 27 -34.77 -1.16 -0.02
C GLN A 27 -33.85 -0.79 1.15
N VAL A 28 -33.57 0.49 1.28
CA VAL A 28 -32.80 1.01 2.40
C VAL A 28 -33.75 1.44 3.52
N PRO A 29 -33.65 0.88 4.74
CA PRO A 29 -34.46 1.30 5.86
C PRO A 29 -34.31 2.80 6.14
N GLN A 30 -35.43 3.48 6.45
CA GLN A 30 -35.46 4.94 6.60
C GLN A 30 -34.49 5.44 7.70
N HIS A 31 -34.29 4.67 8.77
CA HIS A 31 -33.37 5.07 9.84
C HIS A 31 -31.92 5.15 9.33
N ILE A 32 -31.49 4.25 8.41
CA ILE A 32 -30.16 4.30 7.82
C ILE A 32 -30.00 5.57 6.96
N VAL A 33 -31.01 5.91 6.16
CA VAL A 33 -31.03 7.13 5.34
C VAL A 33 -30.91 8.38 6.23
N ASN A 34 -31.64 8.40 7.35
CA ASN A 34 -31.60 9.53 8.29
C ASN A 34 -30.23 9.64 8.97
N ASN A 35 -29.70 8.54 9.49
CA ASN A 35 -28.37 8.52 10.11
C ASN A 35 -27.28 8.96 9.14
N TYR A 36 -27.36 8.51 7.87
CA TYR A 36 -26.42 8.96 6.83
C TYR A 36 -26.49 10.46 6.58
N ARG A 37 -27.70 11.04 6.52
CA ARG A 37 -27.87 12.50 6.38
C ARG A 37 -27.29 13.25 7.57
N GLU A 38 -27.50 12.78 8.80
CA GLU A 38 -26.87 13.35 10.00
C GLU A 38 -25.35 13.31 9.94
N LEU A 39 -24.77 12.19 9.47
CA LEU A 39 -23.32 12.08 9.30
C LEU A 39 -22.79 13.07 8.25
N LEU A 40 -23.51 13.27 7.14
CA LEU A 40 -23.10 14.23 6.09
C LEU A 40 -23.16 15.69 6.55
N THR A 41 -24.05 16.01 7.49
CA THR A 41 -24.23 17.37 8.02
C THR A 41 -23.47 17.61 9.32
N ALA A 42 -22.67 16.63 9.78
CA ALA A 42 -21.91 16.75 11.01
C ALA A 42 -20.87 17.88 10.90
N ASP A 43 -20.88 18.78 11.89
CA ASP A 43 -20.01 19.96 11.98
C ASP A 43 -18.62 19.66 12.57
N ARG A 44 -18.41 18.43 13.07
CA ARG A 44 -17.18 17.98 13.73
C ARG A 44 -16.74 16.60 13.26
N TYR A 45 -15.44 16.38 13.28
CA TYR A 45 -14.85 15.08 13.00
C TYR A 45 -14.34 14.42 14.29
N PRO A 46 -14.59 13.11 14.54
CA PRO A 46 -15.38 12.21 13.70
C PRO A 46 -16.90 12.53 13.81
N PRO A 47 -17.70 12.25 12.76
CA PRO A 47 -19.15 12.54 12.79
C PRO A 47 -19.90 11.91 13.97
N CYS A 48 -19.37 10.80 14.51
CA CYS A 48 -19.93 10.09 15.67
C CYS A 48 -19.40 10.60 17.03
N TYR A 49 -18.72 11.73 17.09
CA TYR A 49 -18.08 12.25 18.30
C TYR A 49 -19.01 12.37 19.51
N ARG A 50 -20.32 12.57 19.28
CA ARG A 50 -21.32 12.67 20.37
C ARG A 50 -21.60 11.34 21.04
N ILE A 51 -21.50 10.23 20.30
CA ILE A 51 -21.85 8.89 20.78
C ILE A 51 -20.66 8.25 21.50
N ILE A 52 -19.43 8.56 21.08
CA ILE A 52 -18.21 7.94 21.63
C ILE A 52 -18.13 8.04 23.17
N PRO A 53 -18.41 9.20 23.79
CA PRO A 53 -18.35 9.32 25.26
C PRO A 53 -19.41 8.51 26.01
N GLU A 54 -20.49 8.11 25.35
CA GLU A 54 -21.57 7.31 25.91
C GLU A 54 -21.29 5.80 25.88
N LEU A 55 -20.27 5.39 25.12
CA LEU A 55 -19.88 3.99 25.03
C LEU A 55 -19.19 3.54 26.33
N SER A 56 -19.48 2.30 26.73
CA SER A 56 -18.75 1.70 27.85
C SER A 56 -17.27 1.51 27.54
N ASN A 57 -16.40 1.64 28.54
CA ASN A 57 -14.98 1.37 28.38
C ASN A 57 -14.72 -0.04 27.83
N LEU A 58 -15.51 -1.01 28.22
CA LEU A 58 -15.41 -2.38 27.73
C LEU A 58 -15.67 -2.44 26.22
N THR A 59 -16.69 -1.73 25.73
CA THR A 59 -17.01 -1.65 24.30
C THR A 59 -15.85 -1.03 23.51
N ILE A 60 -15.29 0.07 24.00
CA ILE A 60 -14.17 0.77 23.36
C ILE A 60 -12.95 -0.14 23.32
N HIS A 61 -12.57 -0.75 24.45
CA HIS A 61 -11.40 -1.63 24.50
C HIS A 61 -11.57 -2.89 23.62
N SER A 62 -12.75 -3.50 23.63
CA SER A 62 -13.03 -4.65 22.78
C SER A 62 -12.93 -4.30 21.30
N TRP A 63 -13.49 -3.16 20.91
CA TRP A 63 -13.41 -2.69 19.53
C TRP A 63 -11.99 -2.34 19.10
N MET A 64 -11.24 -1.61 19.94
CA MET A 64 -9.83 -1.30 19.67
C MET A 64 -8.97 -2.56 19.55
N SER A 65 -9.20 -3.55 20.41
CA SER A 65 -8.49 -4.83 20.35
C SER A 65 -8.81 -5.56 19.05
N SER A 66 -10.09 -5.60 18.64
CA SER A 66 -10.49 -6.23 17.38
C SER A 66 -9.82 -5.57 16.17
N LEU A 67 -9.77 -4.23 16.13
CA LEU A 67 -9.07 -3.49 15.08
C LEU A 67 -7.56 -3.75 15.08
N LEU A 68 -6.95 -3.91 16.26
CA LEU A 68 -5.54 -4.25 16.38
C LEU A 68 -5.27 -5.65 15.80
N TYR A 69 -6.06 -6.65 16.18
CA TYR A 69 -5.92 -8.01 15.66
C TYR A 69 -6.11 -8.04 14.14
N GLU A 70 -7.14 -7.39 13.62
CA GLU A 70 -7.37 -7.31 12.18
C GLU A 70 -6.16 -6.70 11.43
N ARG A 71 -5.58 -5.62 11.98
CA ARG A 71 -4.37 -5.00 11.40
C ARG A 71 -3.15 -5.91 11.47
N LEU A 72 -2.99 -6.66 12.55
CA LEU A 72 -1.88 -7.60 12.69
C LEU A 72 -2.03 -8.74 11.70
N ASP A 73 -3.23 -9.30 11.54
CA ASP A 73 -3.52 -10.36 10.57
C ASP A 73 -3.23 -9.89 9.15
N GLN A 74 -3.74 -8.72 8.75
CA GLN A 74 -3.45 -8.14 7.43
C GLN A 74 -1.95 -7.94 7.18
N ARG A 75 -1.20 -7.50 8.19
CA ARG A 75 0.26 -7.34 8.09
C ARG A 75 0.98 -8.69 8.00
N ALA A 76 0.54 -9.66 8.80
CA ALA A 76 1.10 -11.01 8.78
C ALA A 76 0.89 -11.68 7.41
N GLU A 77 -0.31 -11.55 6.83
CA GLU A 77 -0.61 -12.06 5.49
C GLU A 77 0.31 -11.44 4.42
N LEU A 78 0.50 -10.11 4.46
CA LEU A 78 1.40 -9.42 3.51
C LEU A 78 2.86 -9.88 3.64
N ILE A 79 3.35 -10.08 4.87
CA ILE A 79 4.71 -10.56 5.12
C ILE A 79 4.85 -12.01 4.68
N THR A 80 3.86 -12.84 4.99
CA THR A 80 3.84 -14.25 4.58
C THR A 80 3.80 -14.39 3.06
N ALA A 81 2.99 -13.58 2.37
CA ALA A 81 2.96 -13.56 0.92
C ALA A 81 4.33 -13.17 0.30
N ARG A 82 5.04 -12.22 0.90
CA ARG A 82 6.41 -11.89 0.47
C ARG A 82 7.38 -13.03 0.72
N TYR A 83 7.33 -13.63 1.88
CA TYR A 83 8.16 -14.78 2.20
C TYR A 83 8.00 -15.92 1.20
N GLU A 84 6.75 -16.26 0.84
CA GLU A 84 6.48 -17.27 -0.19
C GLU A 84 6.95 -16.82 -1.60
N ALA A 85 6.81 -15.54 -1.93
CA ALA A 85 7.23 -14.99 -3.21
C ALA A 85 8.77 -14.94 -3.38
N HIS A 86 9.53 -14.97 -2.29
CA HIS A 86 10.99 -14.96 -2.26
C HIS A 86 11.57 -16.34 -1.87
N ASP A 87 10.98 -17.42 -2.37
CA ASP A 87 11.47 -18.80 -2.15
C ASP A 87 11.71 -19.13 -0.67
N LYS A 88 10.86 -18.59 0.21
CA LYS A 88 10.93 -18.77 1.67
C LYS A 88 12.20 -18.20 2.30
N ASN A 89 12.72 -17.12 1.75
CA ASN A 89 13.84 -16.37 2.29
C ASN A 89 13.33 -15.20 3.14
N TRP A 90 13.65 -15.22 4.44
CA TRP A 90 13.26 -14.17 5.39
C TRP A 90 14.03 -12.87 5.19
N ASP A 91 15.28 -12.93 4.76
CA ASP A 91 16.12 -11.74 4.55
C ASP A 91 15.57 -10.90 3.40
N ASP A 92 15.24 -11.53 2.28
CA ASP A 92 14.62 -10.86 1.14
C ASP A 92 13.21 -10.33 1.48
N ALA A 93 12.39 -11.11 2.20
CA ALA A 93 11.08 -10.68 2.64
C ALA A 93 11.14 -9.48 3.59
N LEU A 94 12.11 -9.47 4.51
CA LEU A 94 12.37 -8.35 5.42
C LEU A 94 12.84 -7.12 4.65
N PHE A 95 13.81 -7.27 3.75
CA PHE A 95 14.34 -6.19 2.94
C PHE A 95 13.24 -5.51 2.10
N CYS A 96 12.44 -6.29 1.36
CA CYS A 96 11.31 -5.76 0.59
C CYS A 96 10.25 -5.10 1.48
N THR A 97 10.03 -5.61 2.69
CA THR A 97 9.08 -5.02 3.64
C THR A 97 9.58 -3.66 4.14
N LEU A 98 10.86 -3.56 4.49
CA LEU A 98 11.48 -2.30 4.91
C LEU A 98 11.48 -1.28 3.78
N ALA A 99 11.94 -1.67 2.59
CA ALA A 99 11.99 -0.80 1.42
C ALA A 99 10.60 -0.21 1.11
N ARG A 100 9.56 -1.03 1.02
CA ARG A 100 8.20 -0.56 0.80
C ARG A 100 7.76 0.47 1.84
N ASN A 101 8.10 0.26 3.12
CA ASN A 101 7.74 1.19 4.18
C ASN A 101 8.52 2.51 4.11
N PHE A 102 9.75 2.52 3.61
CA PHE A 102 10.49 3.76 3.32
C PHE A 102 9.84 4.62 2.23
N GLY A 103 9.00 4.04 1.39
CA GLY A 103 8.20 4.78 0.41
C GLY A 103 7.04 5.62 1.01
N PHE A 104 6.81 5.55 2.32
CA PHE A 104 5.84 6.37 3.08
C PHE A 104 4.45 6.48 2.43
N GLY A 105 3.96 5.41 1.87
CA GLY A 105 2.63 5.33 1.23
C GLY A 105 2.61 5.81 -0.23
N THR A 106 3.14 6.96 -0.56
CA THR A 106 3.11 7.50 -1.92
C THR A 106 4.02 6.73 -2.87
N ASN A 107 5.24 6.40 -2.44
CA ASN A 107 6.24 5.71 -3.25
C ASN A 107 6.42 4.23 -2.86
N GLY A 108 5.54 3.70 -2.02
CA GLY A 108 5.68 2.35 -1.50
C GLY A 108 5.74 1.27 -2.57
N GLU A 109 4.97 1.41 -3.66
CA GLU A 109 5.00 0.46 -4.78
C GLU A 109 6.31 0.53 -5.57
N ALA A 110 6.82 1.73 -5.83
CA ALA A 110 8.10 1.93 -6.50
C ALA A 110 9.27 1.33 -5.70
N PHE A 111 9.30 1.55 -4.39
CA PHE A 111 10.30 0.96 -3.50
C PHE A 111 10.18 -0.57 -3.39
N ASP A 112 8.96 -1.11 -3.39
CA ASP A 112 8.72 -2.55 -3.39
C ASP A 112 9.23 -3.19 -4.69
N GLU A 113 8.95 -2.58 -5.84
CA GLU A 113 9.41 -3.03 -7.15
C GLU A 113 10.94 -2.96 -7.28
N TRP A 114 11.54 -1.86 -6.82
CA TRP A 114 12.99 -1.71 -6.75
C TRP A 114 13.63 -2.79 -5.87
N ALA A 115 13.12 -3.02 -4.66
CA ALA A 115 13.67 -4.00 -3.73
C ALA A 115 13.62 -5.43 -4.28
N ARG A 116 12.58 -5.79 -5.03
CA ARG A 116 12.48 -7.12 -5.67
C ARG A 116 13.51 -7.37 -6.77
N ARG A 117 14.10 -6.34 -7.32
CA ARG A 117 15.14 -6.44 -8.35
C ARG A 117 16.53 -6.58 -7.74
N ILE A 118 16.68 -6.29 -6.46
CA ILE A 118 17.97 -6.36 -5.78
C ILE A 118 18.23 -7.80 -5.34
N ASP A 119 19.35 -8.35 -5.79
CA ASP A 119 19.91 -9.58 -5.22
C ASP A 119 20.67 -9.22 -3.93
N PHE A 120 19.99 -9.45 -2.79
CA PHE A 120 20.56 -9.13 -1.48
C PHE A 120 21.86 -9.88 -1.18
N ARG A 121 22.04 -11.07 -1.78
CA ARG A 121 23.30 -11.83 -1.66
C ARG A 121 24.45 -11.16 -2.40
N ALA A 122 24.14 -10.45 -3.50
CA ALA A 122 25.15 -9.66 -4.21
C ALA A 122 25.55 -8.45 -3.36
N VAL A 123 24.59 -7.77 -2.73
CA VAL A 123 24.85 -6.66 -1.81
C VAL A 123 25.72 -7.09 -0.64
N ASP A 124 25.44 -8.24 -0.03
CA ASP A 124 26.19 -8.79 1.12
C ASP A 124 27.69 -9.01 0.79
N LYS A 125 28.01 -9.38 -0.43
CA LYS A 125 29.42 -9.53 -0.88
C LYS A 125 30.20 -8.22 -0.92
N HIS A 126 29.52 -7.09 -0.93
CA HIS A 126 30.07 -5.74 -1.01
C HIS A 126 29.80 -4.93 0.27
N ALA A 127 29.35 -5.59 1.34
CA ALA A 127 28.93 -4.93 2.59
C ALA A 127 30.05 -4.17 3.30
N ASP A 128 31.32 -4.48 3.00
CA ASP A 128 32.52 -3.82 3.49
C ASP A 128 32.81 -2.48 2.80
N ASN A 129 32.19 -2.22 1.65
CA ASN A 129 32.37 -0.99 0.87
C ASN A 129 31.03 -0.28 0.64
N LEU A 130 30.76 0.76 1.44
CA LEU A 130 29.52 1.52 1.37
C LEU A 130 29.26 2.10 -0.01
N LEU A 131 30.31 2.60 -0.69
CA LEU A 131 30.17 3.19 -2.01
C LEU A 131 29.65 2.17 -3.05
N GLN A 132 30.13 0.91 -2.97
CA GLN A 132 29.66 -0.15 -3.87
C GLN A 132 28.21 -0.55 -3.56
N VAL A 133 27.81 -0.58 -2.28
CA VAL A 133 26.43 -0.82 -1.88
C VAL A 133 25.50 0.29 -2.39
N GLU A 134 25.91 1.54 -2.25
CA GLU A 134 25.16 2.70 -2.77
C GLU A 134 25.05 2.64 -4.30
N ALA A 135 26.15 2.32 -4.99
CA ALA A 135 26.14 2.14 -6.44
C ALA A 135 25.14 1.07 -6.88
N PHE A 136 25.10 -0.06 -6.16
CA PHE A 136 24.17 -1.14 -6.44
C PHE A 136 22.73 -0.69 -6.28
N PHE A 137 22.42 0.03 -5.21
CA PHE A 137 21.08 0.51 -4.92
C PHE A 137 20.64 1.59 -5.91
N PHE A 138 21.48 2.58 -6.18
CA PHE A 138 21.16 3.64 -7.14
C PHE A 138 21.12 3.13 -8.57
N GLY A 139 22.01 2.20 -8.95
CA GLY A 139 22.00 1.58 -10.26
C GLY A 139 20.71 0.84 -10.55
N GLN A 140 20.27 -0.01 -9.62
CA GLN A 140 19.00 -0.72 -9.74
C GLN A 140 17.76 0.20 -9.70
N ALA A 141 17.89 1.38 -9.10
CA ALA A 141 16.86 2.41 -9.14
C ALA A 141 16.86 3.26 -10.41
N GLY A 142 17.87 3.09 -11.29
CA GLY A 142 18.04 3.91 -12.49
C GLY A 142 18.47 5.35 -12.19
N LEU A 143 19.17 5.57 -11.06
CA LEU A 143 19.54 6.90 -10.56
C LEU A 143 21.03 7.22 -10.75
N LEU A 144 21.78 6.43 -11.52
CA LEU A 144 23.19 6.68 -11.83
C LEU A 144 23.39 7.50 -13.11
N ASP A 145 22.37 8.16 -13.64
CA ASP A 145 22.52 9.12 -14.71
C ASP A 145 23.24 10.38 -14.19
N GLU A 146 24.25 10.84 -14.92
CA GLU A 146 25.08 12.03 -14.57
C GLU A 146 24.22 13.26 -14.21
N ALA A 147 23.03 13.38 -14.80
CA ALA A 147 22.07 14.46 -14.48
C ALA A 147 21.35 14.31 -13.13
N THR A 148 21.30 13.12 -12.54
CA THR A 148 20.55 12.81 -11.32
C THR A 148 21.43 12.52 -10.11
N VAL A 149 22.70 12.18 -10.35
CA VAL A 149 23.67 11.85 -9.29
C VAL A 149 24.12 13.12 -8.57
N PRO A 150 24.13 13.16 -7.23
CA PRO A 150 24.66 14.26 -6.46
C PRO A 150 26.13 14.56 -6.80
N GLU A 151 26.54 15.81 -6.78
CA GLU A 151 27.87 16.27 -7.16
C GLU A 151 29.01 15.54 -6.44
N TYR A 152 28.80 15.18 -5.16
CA TYR A 152 29.80 14.45 -4.37
C TYR A 152 30.04 12.98 -4.83
N TYR A 153 29.17 12.42 -5.68
CA TYR A 153 29.39 11.12 -6.30
C TYR A 153 30.08 11.20 -7.66
N HIS A 154 30.19 12.37 -8.29
CA HIS A 154 30.77 12.51 -9.62
C HIS A 154 32.23 12.05 -9.65
N GLU A 155 33.02 12.36 -8.62
CA GLU A 155 34.41 11.87 -8.53
C GLU A 155 34.45 10.34 -8.36
N ALA A 156 33.58 9.78 -7.51
CA ALA A 156 33.48 8.36 -7.29
C ALA A 156 33.03 7.58 -8.54
N LEU A 157 32.13 8.16 -9.35
CA LEU A 157 31.70 7.58 -10.63
C LEU A 157 32.85 7.52 -11.65
N GLN A 158 33.82 8.43 -11.58
CA GLN A 158 34.98 8.48 -12.48
C GLN A 158 36.11 7.53 -12.02
N GLU A 159 36.28 7.33 -10.74
CA GLU A 159 37.38 6.57 -10.16
C GLU A 159 37.04 5.10 -9.89
N ASP A 160 35.77 4.79 -9.61
CA ASP A 160 35.36 3.42 -9.28
C ASP A 160 34.92 2.64 -10.53
N THR A 161 35.75 1.66 -10.93
CA THR A 161 35.47 0.74 -12.05
C THR A 161 34.16 -0.04 -11.87
N TYR A 162 33.70 -0.23 -10.65
CA TYR A 162 32.44 -0.93 -10.36
C TYR A 162 31.22 -0.10 -10.78
N PHE A 163 31.23 1.20 -10.54
CA PHE A 163 30.19 2.11 -11.02
C PHE A 163 30.13 2.15 -12.57
N GLN A 164 31.26 2.02 -13.22
CA GLN A 164 31.33 2.02 -14.69
C GLN A 164 30.82 0.72 -15.34
N THR A 165 30.68 -0.35 -14.56
CA THR A 165 30.19 -1.66 -15.02
C THR A 165 28.71 -1.91 -14.71
N LEU A 166 28.07 -1.05 -13.91
CA LEU A 166 26.65 -1.07 -13.61
C LEU A 166 25.83 -0.34 -14.66
#